data_712da17af15cb1e62beaf9de07f8b253
#
_entry.id   712da17af15cb1e62beaf9de07f8b253
#
_cell.length_a   1.000
_cell.length_b   1.000
_cell.length_c   1.000
_cell.angle_alpha   90.00
_cell.angle_beta   90.00
_cell.angle_gamma   90.00
#
_symmetry.space_group_name_H-M   'P 1'
#
loop_
_entity.id
_entity.type
_entity.pdbx_description
1 polymer ?
#
loop_
_entity_poly.entity_id
_entity_poly.type
_entity_poly.pdbx_seq_one_letter_code
_entity_poly.pdbx_strand_id
1 'polypeptide(L)'
;GVALADAAADLLTQFERQGPVQLRQLLDAARRRGRLAGDPGQAQSALSAAMRADNARKTAAGLRQRFRFVAGRVGLTDWLLDADMRRLEREVVLAVERYREAARRSLVRRIQALPARGIGEIVMILLERIGILELQPVRRPGASGAELLLTGNAPGPVSPVATGFVIRRDGRDVGREQVTELRGSLHHFGPAAAGWIVTTGQVLSGAREEAAAPGASAVRLVDGATLARLCEEHGIAVVNTNVSLPLPDPELFEALRNGNGG
;
A
#
# COMPACT_ATOMS: atom_id res chain seq x y z
N GLY A 1 9.23 3.59 -10.28
CA GLY A 1 8.06 4.04 -11.05
C GLY A 1 7.46 5.34 -10.53
N VAL A 2 7.12 5.42 -9.23
CA VAL A 2 6.45 6.61 -8.64
C VAL A 2 7.33 7.84 -8.75
N ALA A 3 8.57 7.79 -8.28
CA ALA A 3 9.52 8.92 -8.33
C ALA A 3 9.75 9.44 -9.76
N LEU A 4 9.68 8.57 -10.77
CA LEU A 4 9.84 8.97 -12.17
C LEU A 4 8.59 9.69 -12.69
N ALA A 5 7.39 9.27 -12.29
CA ALA A 5 6.15 9.95 -12.63
C ALA A 5 6.07 11.34 -11.96
N ASP A 6 6.50 11.45 -10.69
CA ASP A 6 6.54 12.72 -9.97
C ASP A 6 7.54 13.68 -10.64
N ALA A 7 8.72 13.19 -11.02
CA ALA A 7 9.70 13.97 -11.76
C ALA A 7 9.18 14.45 -13.12
N ALA A 8 8.40 13.61 -13.82
CA ALA A 8 7.75 13.99 -15.08
C ALA A 8 6.72 15.10 -14.87
N ALA A 9 5.90 15.01 -13.84
CA ALA A 9 4.92 16.04 -13.53
C ALA A 9 5.55 17.36 -13.16
N ASP A 10 6.61 17.36 -12.33
CA ASP A 10 7.37 18.56 -11.97
C ASP A 10 7.98 19.24 -13.20
N LEU A 11 8.48 18.44 -14.16
CA LEU A 11 9.02 18.97 -15.40
C LEU A 11 7.93 19.57 -16.29
N LEU A 12 6.76 18.90 -16.37
CA LEU A 12 5.64 19.37 -17.17
C LEU A 12 5.07 20.70 -16.68
N THR A 13 5.13 21.00 -15.38
CA THR A 13 4.64 22.29 -14.87
C THR A 13 5.30 23.50 -15.57
N GLN A 14 6.52 23.35 -16.10
CA GLN A 14 7.23 24.42 -16.82
C GLN A 14 6.66 24.66 -18.21
N PHE A 15 5.92 23.72 -18.75
CA PHE A 15 5.32 23.78 -20.07
C PHE A 15 3.82 24.18 -20.04
N GLU A 16 3.27 24.55 -18.88
CA GLU A 16 1.84 24.86 -18.73
C GLU A 16 1.34 25.87 -19.77
N ARG A 17 2.13 26.93 -20.04
CA ARG A 17 1.79 27.95 -21.03
C ARG A 17 1.91 27.49 -22.48
N GLN A 18 2.67 26.43 -22.74
CA GLN A 18 2.90 25.89 -24.09
C GLN A 18 1.93 24.79 -24.46
N GLY A 19 1.22 24.24 -23.45
CA GLY A 19 0.33 23.10 -23.61
C GLY A 19 1.10 21.76 -23.76
N PRO A 20 0.43 20.71 -24.23
CA PRO A 20 1.02 19.37 -24.33
C PRO A 20 2.28 19.36 -25.20
N VAL A 21 3.34 18.75 -24.68
CA VAL A 21 4.66 18.66 -25.34
C VAL A 21 4.93 17.26 -25.87
N GLN A 22 5.82 17.16 -26.86
CA GLN A 22 6.27 15.84 -27.33
C GLN A 22 7.04 15.13 -26.22
N LEU A 23 6.89 13.83 -26.12
CA LEU A 23 7.57 13.03 -25.11
C LEU A 23 9.10 13.17 -25.18
N ARG A 24 9.64 13.40 -26.39
CA ARG A 24 11.06 13.66 -26.59
C ARG A 24 11.51 14.97 -25.91
N GLN A 25 10.72 16.03 -25.99
CA GLN A 25 11.04 17.31 -25.31
C GLN A 25 11.07 17.15 -23.79
N LEU A 26 10.13 16.37 -23.24
CA LEU A 26 10.12 16.04 -21.81
C LEU A 26 11.33 15.22 -21.41
N LEU A 27 11.74 14.26 -22.24
CA LEU A 27 12.93 13.44 -22.03
C LEU A 27 14.22 14.31 -22.01
N ASP A 28 14.35 15.22 -22.97
CA ASP A 28 15.50 16.12 -23.03
C ASP A 28 15.57 17.06 -21.81
N ALA A 29 14.41 17.53 -21.32
CA ALA A 29 14.33 18.29 -20.08
C ALA A 29 14.72 17.47 -18.85
N ALA A 30 14.29 16.20 -18.78
CA ALA A 30 14.63 15.27 -17.71
C ALA A 30 16.14 14.97 -17.66
N ARG A 31 16.76 14.78 -18.83
CA ARG A 31 18.21 14.54 -18.98
C ARG A 31 19.03 15.73 -18.55
N ARG A 32 18.68 16.94 -19.01
CA ARG A 32 19.38 18.18 -18.60
C ARG A 32 19.40 18.39 -17.09
N ARG A 33 18.44 17.82 -16.37
CA ARG A 33 18.37 17.86 -14.89
C ARG A 33 18.97 16.64 -14.19
N GLY A 34 19.63 15.74 -14.93
CA GLY A 34 20.24 14.53 -14.37
C GLY A 34 19.23 13.52 -13.78
N ARG A 35 17.94 13.63 -14.16
CA ARG A 35 16.89 12.75 -13.65
C ARG A 35 16.73 11.45 -14.43
N LEU A 36 17.34 11.35 -15.60
CA LEU A 36 17.35 10.16 -16.45
C LEU A 36 18.71 10.00 -17.12
N ALA A 37 19.31 8.84 -16.97
CA ALA A 37 20.52 8.40 -17.64
C ALA A 37 20.23 7.19 -18.54
N GLY A 38 21.14 6.86 -19.47
CA GLY A 38 21.07 5.67 -20.30
C GLY A 38 20.56 5.92 -21.73
N ASP A 39 20.20 4.83 -22.43
CA ASP A 39 19.74 4.88 -23.80
C ASP A 39 18.46 5.71 -23.97
N PRO A 40 18.38 6.61 -24.97
CA PRO A 40 17.22 7.46 -25.19
C PRO A 40 15.90 6.71 -25.38
N GLY A 41 15.92 5.60 -26.12
CA GLY A 41 14.72 4.82 -26.41
C GLY A 41 14.17 4.12 -25.15
N GLN A 42 15.07 3.54 -24.37
CA GLN A 42 14.70 2.90 -23.08
C GLN A 42 14.19 3.93 -22.07
N ALA A 43 14.86 5.08 -21.98
CA ALA A 43 14.44 6.16 -21.08
C ALA A 43 13.06 6.73 -21.46
N GLN A 44 12.78 6.88 -22.76
CA GLN A 44 11.47 7.33 -23.25
C GLN A 44 10.37 6.32 -22.91
N SER A 45 10.63 5.04 -23.14
CA SER A 45 9.70 3.94 -22.80
C SER A 45 9.44 3.87 -21.30
N ALA A 46 10.50 3.96 -20.48
CA ALA A 46 10.39 3.97 -19.03
C ALA A 46 9.57 5.17 -18.50
N LEU A 47 9.79 6.36 -19.07
CA LEU A 47 9.06 7.57 -18.70
C LEU A 47 7.57 7.44 -19.05
N SER A 48 7.26 6.99 -20.28
CA SER A 48 5.88 6.75 -20.72
C SER A 48 5.19 5.70 -19.85
N ALA A 49 5.85 4.57 -19.56
CA ALA A 49 5.32 3.53 -18.72
C ALA A 49 5.06 4.01 -17.29
N ALA A 50 5.96 4.81 -16.71
CA ALA A 50 5.80 5.38 -15.38
C ALA A 50 4.57 6.31 -15.28
N MET A 51 4.36 7.19 -16.27
CA MET A 51 3.20 8.08 -16.33
C MET A 51 1.88 7.32 -16.51
N ARG A 52 1.85 6.29 -17.37
CA ARG A 52 0.66 5.43 -17.55
C ARG A 52 0.34 4.62 -16.29
N ALA A 53 1.36 4.08 -15.62
CA ALA A 53 1.21 3.38 -14.36
C ALA A 53 0.71 4.31 -13.24
N ASP A 54 1.13 5.58 -13.24
CA ASP A 54 0.61 6.59 -12.32
C ASP A 54 -0.88 6.85 -12.56
N ASN A 55 -1.27 7.06 -13.82
CA ASN A 55 -2.68 7.22 -14.19
C ASN A 55 -3.52 6.00 -13.75
N ALA A 56 -3.04 4.79 -13.98
CA ALA A 56 -3.74 3.57 -13.55
C ALA A 56 -3.92 3.52 -12.03
N ARG A 57 -2.89 3.86 -11.24
CA ARG A 57 -3.00 3.95 -9.78
C ARG A 57 -4.00 5.00 -9.33
N LYS A 58 -4.00 6.18 -9.96
CA LYS A 58 -4.95 7.26 -9.66
C LYS A 58 -6.39 6.82 -9.95
N THR A 59 -6.63 6.21 -11.10
CA THR A 59 -7.96 5.68 -11.47
C THR A 59 -8.41 4.59 -10.49
N ALA A 60 -7.53 3.66 -10.12
CA ALA A 60 -7.83 2.63 -9.14
C ALA A 60 -8.17 3.20 -7.74
N ALA A 61 -7.60 4.35 -7.39
CA ALA A 61 -7.90 5.08 -6.16
C ALA A 61 -9.16 5.97 -6.27
N GLY A 62 -9.90 5.93 -7.39
CA GLY A 62 -11.07 6.79 -7.62
C GLY A 62 -10.72 8.26 -7.88
N LEU A 63 -9.48 8.55 -8.24
CA LEU A 63 -8.99 9.88 -8.58
C LEU A 63 -8.85 10.02 -10.09
N ARG A 64 -8.93 11.24 -10.58
CA ARG A 64 -8.69 11.51 -12.01
C ARG A 64 -7.24 11.23 -12.40
N GLN A 65 -7.04 10.95 -13.68
CA GLN A 65 -5.71 10.77 -14.26
C GLN A 65 -4.90 12.06 -14.18
N ARG A 66 -3.60 11.94 -13.89
CA ARG A 66 -2.67 13.07 -13.78
C ARG A 66 -2.13 13.52 -15.12
N PHE A 67 -1.82 12.56 -15.98
CA PHE A 67 -1.24 12.80 -17.29
C PHE A 67 -2.27 12.57 -18.39
N ARG A 68 -2.33 13.48 -19.37
CA ARG A 68 -3.10 13.27 -20.59
C ARG A 68 -2.14 13.09 -21.78
N PHE A 69 -2.52 12.14 -22.61
CA PHE A 69 -1.80 11.82 -23.84
C PHE A 69 -2.70 12.17 -25.03
N VAL A 70 -2.30 13.17 -25.82
CA VAL A 70 -3.08 13.67 -26.96
C VAL A 70 -2.16 13.76 -28.17
N ALA A 71 -2.48 13.04 -29.25
CA ALA A 71 -1.75 13.06 -30.52
C ALA A 71 -0.22 12.92 -30.37
N GLY A 72 0.24 11.97 -29.55
CA GLY A 72 1.68 11.73 -29.31
C GLY A 72 2.36 12.75 -28.40
N ARG A 73 1.60 13.69 -27.84
CA ARG A 73 2.06 14.67 -26.85
C ARG A 73 1.56 14.33 -25.47
N VAL A 74 2.23 14.82 -24.45
CA VAL A 74 1.86 14.63 -23.05
C VAL A 74 1.70 15.99 -22.35
N GLY A 75 0.69 16.08 -21.50
CA GLY A 75 0.41 17.23 -20.66
C GLY A 75 -0.14 16.81 -19.30
N LEU A 76 -0.38 17.78 -18.42
CA LEU A 76 -1.04 17.55 -17.15
C LEU A 76 -2.54 17.87 -17.28
N THR A 77 -3.38 17.03 -16.69
CA THR A 77 -4.82 17.31 -16.59
C THR A 77 -5.08 18.57 -15.77
N ASP A 78 -4.20 18.90 -14.83
CA ASP A 78 -4.24 20.13 -14.03
C ASP A 78 -4.32 21.41 -14.86
N TRP A 79 -3.75 21.43 -16.06
CA TRP A 79 -3.78 22.62 -16.93
C TRP A 79 -5.17 22.98 -17.45
N LEU A 80 -6.08 22.02 -17.39
CA LEU A 80 -7.47 22.17 -17.87
C LEU A 80 -8.45 22.52 -16.74
N LEU A 81 -7.96 22.58 -15.50
CA LEU A 81 -8.77 22.86 -14.33
C LEU A 81 -8.49 24.23 -13.77
N ASP A 82 -9.52 24.89 -13.32
CA ASP A 82 -9.43 26.13 -12.57
C ASP A 82 -8.62 25.97 -11.29
N ALA A 83 -7.93 27.04 -10.89
CA ALA A 83 -7.08 27.02 -9.70
C ALA A 83 -7.84 26.62 -8.42
N ASP A 84 -9.09 27.06 -8.31
CA ASP A 84 -9.95 26.70 -7.17
C ASP A 84 -10.30 25.21 -7.17
N MET A 85 -10.62 24.63 -8.31
CA MET A 85 -10.88 23.20 -8.42
C MET A 85 -9.67 22.36 -8.03
N ARG A 86 -8.47 22.75 -8.50
CA ARG A 86 -7.21 22.11 -8.11
C ARG A 86 -6.94 22.19 -6.61
N ARG A 87 -7.26 23.33 -5.98
CA ARG A 87 -7.09 23.54 -4.53
C ARG A 87 -8.06 22.66 -3.75
N LEU A 88 -9.34 22.69 -4.09
CA LEU A 88 -10.38 21.90 -3.41
C LEU A 88 -10.14 20.40 -3.54
N GLU A 89 -9.72 19.93 -4.72
CA GLU A 89 -9.37 18.51 -4.91
C GLU A 89 -8.24 18.07 -3.97
N ARG A 90 -7.19 18.89 -3.81
CA ARG A 90 -6.12 18.58 -2.84
C ARG A 90 -6.63 18.55 -1.40
N GLU A 91 -7.51 19.45 -1.03
CA GLU A 91 -8.13 19.47 0.31
C GLU A 91 -8.96 18.20 0.56
N VAL A 92 -9.72 17.74 -0.43
CA VAL A 92 -10.49 16.48 -0.35
C VAL A 92 -9.56 15.29 -0.20
N VAL A 93 -8.49 15.18 -1.01
CA VAL A 93 -7.52 14.07 -0.88
C VAL A 93 -6.91 14.03 0.52
N LEU A 94 -6.48 15.17 1.05
CA LEU A 94 -5.94 15.26 2.41
C LEU A 94 -6.99 14.91 3.49
N ALA A 95 -8.24 15.30 3.28
CA ALA A 95 -9.34 14.95 4.19
C ALA A 95 -9.62 13.45 4.17
N VAL A 96 -9.60 12.82 2.99
CA VAL A 96 -9.76 11.35 2.84
C VAL A 96 -8.65 10.60 3.57
N GLU A 97 -7.38 11.02 3.44
CA GLU A 97 -6.28 10.37 4.16
C GLU A 97 -6.43 10.51 5.69
N ARG A 98 -6.81 11.68 6.18
CA ARG A 98 -7.11 11.89 7.62
C ARG A 98 -8.27 11.00 8.10
N TYR A 99 -9.30 10.86 7.27
CA TYR A 99 -10.43 9.97 7.56
C TYR A 99 -10.00 8.51 7.61
N ARG A 100 -9.20 8.03 6.65
CA ARG A 100 -8.65 6.68 6.63
C ARG A 100 -7.83 6.35 7.87
N GLU A 101 -6.96 7.26 8.29
CA GLU A 101 -6.19 7.06 9.52
C GLU A 101 -7.09 6.99 10.76
N ALA A 102 -8.12 7.83 10.84
CA ALA A 102 -9.10 7.78 11.93
C ALA A 102 -9.90 6.46 11.91
N ALA A 103 -10.30 5.98 10.71
CA ALA A 103 -10.98 4.71 10.54
C ALA A 103 -10.10 3.52 10.97
N ARG A 104 -8.82 3.51 10.59
CA ARG A 104 -7.85 2.49 11.04
C ARG A 104 -7.71 2.46 12.56
N ARG A 105 -7.56 3.63 13.20
CA ARG A 105 -7.53 3.71 14.68
C ARG A 105 -8.83 3.21 15.31
N SER A 106 -9.98 3.52 14.70
CA SER A 106 -11.27 3.01 15.15
C SER A 106 -11.38 1.50 14.98
N LEU A 107 -10.88 0.96 13.87
CA LEU A 107 -10.85 -0.49 13.62
C LEU A 107 -10.02 -1.23 14.68
N VAL A 108 -8.82 -0.74 15.00
CA VAL A 108 -7.99 -1.32 16.06
C VAL A 108 -8.76 -1.38 17.38
N ARG A 109 -9.38 -0.27 17.81
CA ARG A 109 -10.15 -0.23 19.06
C ARG A 109 -11.33 -1.21 19.04
N ARG A 110 -12.01 -1.37 17.90
CA ARG A 110 -13.13 -2.32 17.77
C ARG A 110 -12.65 -3.77 17.84
N ILE A 111 -11.52 -4.10 17.21
CA ILE A 111 -10.91 -5.43 17.30
C ILE A 111 -10.48 -5.69 18.75
N GLN A 112 -9.85 -4.75 19.42
CA GLN A 112 -9.44 -4.88 20.83
C GLN A 112 -10.62 -5.10 21.79
N ALA A 113 -11.79 -4.55 21.48
CA ALA A 113 -13.00 -4.72 22.26
C ALA A 113 -13.70 -6.08 22.05
N LEU A 114 -13.25 -6.89 21.09
CA LEU A 114 -13.80 -8.21 20.84
C LEU A 114 -13.35 -9.20 21.92
N PRO A 115 -14.16 -10.24 22.18
CA PRO A 115 -13.69 -11.41 22.92
C PRO A 115 -12.46 -12.03 22.25
N ALA A 116 -11.59 -12.68 23.03
CA ALA A 116 -10.37 -13.31 22.52
C ALA A 116 -10.60 -14.23 21.31
N ARG A 117 -11.74 -14.94 21.29
CA ARG A 117 -12.14 -15.78 20.15
C ARG A 117 -12.35 -14.93 18.88
N GLY A 118 -13.07 -13.81 18.97
CA GLY A 118 -13.36 -12.93 17.83
C GLY A 118 -12.09 -12.30 17.25
N ILE A 119 -11.12 -11.93 18.10
CA ILE A 119 -9.79 -11.46 17.64
C ILE A 119 -9.10 -12.55 16.81
N GLY A 120 -9.08 -13.78 17.31
CA GLY A 120 -8.51 -14.92 16.60
C GLY A 120 -9.17 -15.17 15.25
N GLU A 121 -10.51 -15.14 15.20
CA GLU A 121 -11.28 -15.34 13.97
C GLU A 121 -10.97 -14.27 12.90
N ILE A 122 -10.92 -12.98 13.26
CA ILE A 122 -10.55 -11.91 12.32
C ILE A 122 -9.14 -12.13 11.75
N VAL A 123 -8.19 -12.47 12.62
CA VAL A 123 -6.80 -12.68 12.17
C VAL A 123 -6.71 -13.91 11.27
N MET A 124 -7.41 -15.01 11.59
CA MET A 124 -7.44 -16.20 10.72
C MET A 124 -8.02 -15.88 9.34
N ILE A 125 -9.15 -15.19 9.26
CA ILE A 125 -9.75 -14.77 7.99
C ILE A 125 -8.77 -13.88 7.20
N LEU A 126 -8.07 -12.97 7.87
CA LEU A 126 -7.05 -12.14 7.23
C LEU A 126 -5.90 -12.98 6.69
N LEU A 127 -5.35 -13.90 7.48
CA LEU A 127 -4.26 -14.78 7.05
C LEU A 127 -4.63 -15.59 5.81
N GLU A 128 -5.82 -16.18 5.79
CA GLU A 128 -6.34 -16.89 4.60
C GLU A 128 -6.47 -15.95 3.39
N ARG A 129 -6.98 -14.75 3.61
CA ARG A 129 -7.17 -13.76 2.52
C ARG A 129 -5.86 -13.27 1.91
N ILE A 130 -4.78 -13.16 2.69
CA ILE A 130 -3.44 -12.82 2.19
C ILE A 130 -2.68 -14.03 1.61
N GLY A 131 -3.32 -15.20 1.53
CA GLY A 131 -2.80 -16.37 0.86
C GLY A 131 -2.04 -17.35 1.75
N ILE A 132 -2.22 -17.30 3.07
CA ILE A 132 -1.71 -18.37 3.94
C ILE A 132 -2.59 -19.60 3.74
N LEU A 133 -1.97 -20.71 3.43
CA LEU A 133 -2.63 -21.99 3.17
C LEU A 133 -2.49 -22.94 4.38
N GLU A 134 -3.42 -23.88 4.49
CA GLU A 134 -3.37 -24.98 5.46
C GLU A 134 -3.23 -24.49 6.93
N LEU A 135 -3.94 -23.42 7.29
CA LEU A 135 -3.96 -22.92 8.66
C LEU A 135 -4.54 -23.96 9.62
N GLN A 136 -3.75 -24.37 10.59
CA GLN A 136 -4.15 -25.34 11.61
C GLN A 136 -3.74 -24.88 13.00
N PRO A 137 -4.59 -25.07 14.03
CA PRO A 137 -4.23 -24.76 15.40
C PRO A 137 -3.16 -25.72 15.91
N VAL A 138 -2.21 -25.16 16.67
CA VAL A 138 -1.13 -25.90 17.30
C VAL A 138 -1.21 -25.71 18.82
N ARG A 139 -0.78 -26.71 19.57
CA ARG A 139 -0.64 -26.62 21.02
C ARG A 139 0.85 -26.64 21.38
N ARG A 140 1.25 -25.68 22.21
CA ARG A 140 2.61 -25.60 22.77
C ARG A 140 2.51 -25.71 24.29
N PRO A 141 3.34 -26.56 24.93
CA PRO A 141 3.43 -26.59 26.38
C PRO A 141 3.78 -25.19 26.94
N GLY A 142 3.10 -24.75 27.98
CA GLY A 142 3.31 -23.44 28.58
C GLY A 142 2.75 -22.24 27.82
N ALA A 143 2.07 -22.46 26.68
CA ALA A 143 1.41 -21.35 25.98
C ALA A 143 0.33 -20.69 26.86
N SER A 144 0.34 -19.36 26.84
CA SER A 144 -0.68 -18.57 27.53
C SER A 144 -2.06 -18.79 26.87
N GLY A 145 -3.13 -18.87 27.69
CA GLY A 145 -4.49 -18.87 27.19
C GLY A 145 -4.88 -17.59 26.39
N ALA A 146 -4.08 -16.54 26.50
CA ALA A 146 -4.20 -15.31 25.72
C ALA A 146 -3.64 -15.43 24.29
N GLU A 147 -2.98 -16.54 23.96
CA GLU A 147 -2.38 -16.78 22.64
C GLU A 147 -3.19 -17.81 21.85
N LEU A 148 -3.31 -17.55 20.54
CA LEU A 148 -3.73 -18.54 19.57
C LEU A 148 -2.51 -18.88 18.72
N LEU A 149 -2.14 -20.16 18.71
CA LEU A 149 -1.01 -20.66 17.96
C LEU A 149 -1.51 -21.42 16.73
N LEU A 150 -0.98 -21.06 15.56
CA LEU A 150 -1.32 -21.70 14.29
C LEU A 150 -0.05 -22.07 13.54
N THR A 151 -0.13 -23.09 12.72
CA THR A 151 0.83 -23.37 11.64
C THR A 151 0.14 -23.20 10.30
N GLY A 152 0.91 -22.90 9.26
CA GLY A 152 0.42 -22.76 7.90
C GLY A 152 1.54 -22.49 6.92
N ASN A 153 1.20 -22.40 5.65
CA ASN A 153 2.15 -22.16 4.56
C ASN A 153 1.99 -20.74 4.01
N ALA A 154 2.96 -19.87 4.30
CA ALA A 154 3.00 -18.51 3.78
C ALA A 154 3.52 -18.48 2.33
N PRO A 155 3.01 -17.57 1.47
CA PRO A 155 3.55 -17.37 0.14
C PRO A 155 5.04 -17.02 0.20
N GLY A 156 5.83 -17.71 -0.61
CA GLY A 156 7.27 -17.44 -0.76
C GLY A 156 7.63 -17.17 -2.22
N PRO A 157 8.83 -16.66 -2.51
CA PRO A 157 9.23 -16.26 -3.86
C PRO A 157 9.36 -17.43 -4.83
N VAL A 158 9.65 -18.64 -4.34
CA VAL A 158 9.82 -19.86 -5.16
C VAL A 158 8.84 -20.94 -4.73
N SER A 159 8.63 -21.11 -3.42
CA SER A 159 7.72 -22.12 -2.86
C SER A 159 7.11 -21.61 -1.58
N PRO A 160 5.96 -22.15 -1.15
CA PRO A 160 5.38 -21.81 0.16
C PRO A 160 6.38 -22.11 1.29
N VAL A 161 6.37 -21.26 2.31
CA VAL A 161 7.24 -21.36 3.50
C VAL A 161 6.40 -21.80 4.68
N ALA A 162 6.73 -22.95 5.26
CA ALA A 162 6.11 -23.40 6.50
C ALA A 162 6.38 -22.38 7.61
N THR A 163 5.31 -21.89 8.23
CA THR A 163 5.35 -20.71 9.12
C THR A 163 4.52 -20.97 10.37
N GLY A 164 5.09 -20.61 11.53
CA GLY A 164 4.39 -20.59 12.81
C GLY A 164 3.79 -19.20 13.08
N PHE A 165 2.57 -19.15 13.59
CA PHE A 165 1.86 -17.92 13.92
C PHE A 165 1.53 -17.88 15.40
N VAL A 166 1.89 -16.79 16.06
CA VAL A 166 1.48 -16.46 17.42
C VAL A 166 0.56 -15.25 17.36
N ILE A 167 -0.73 -15.46 17.66
CA ILE A 167 -1.72 -14.39 17.67
C ILE A 167 -2.00 -14.04 19.12
N ARG A 168 -1.58 -12.85 19.55
CA ARG A 168 -1.84 -12.35 20.89
C ARG A 168 -3.21 -11.68 20.95
N ARG A 169 -4.06 -12.23 21.81
CA ARG A 169 -5.46 -11.80 21.96
C ARG A 169 -5.70 -10.93 23.19
N ASP A 170 -4.63 -10.61 23.93
CA ASP A 170 -4.66 -9.80 25.16
C ASP A 170 -4.36 -8.31 24.93
N GLY A 171 -4.04 -7.91 23.69
CA GLY A 171 -3.73 -6.53 23.33
C GLY A 171 -2.39 -6.02 23.86
N ARG A 172 -1.58 -6.88 24.49
CA ARG A 172 -0.29 -6.47 25.04
C ARG A 172 0.74 -6.21 23.95
N ASP A 173 1.69 -5.35 24.26
CA ASP A 173 2.82 -5.04 23.40
C ASP A 173 3.75 -6.24 23.23
N VAL A 174 4.46 -6.28 22.11
CA VAL A 174 5.44 -7.30 21.77
C VAL A 174 6.85 -6.71 21.93
N GLY A 175 7.62 -7.30 22.83
CA GLY A 175 9.02 -6.97 23.06
C GLY A 175 9.97 -8.01 22.48
N ARG A 176 11.27 -7.83 22.76
CA ARG A 176 12.34 -8.74 22.33
C ARG A 176 12.11 -10.18 22.76
N GLU A 177 11.65 -10.39 23.98
CA GLU A 177 11.44 -11.71 24.57
C GLU A 177 10.49 -12.58 23.75
N GLN A 178 9.38 -12.01 23.25
CA GLN A 178 8.41 -12.74 22.44
C GLN A 178 8.98 -13.19 21.11
N VAL A 179 9.87 -12.41 20.52
CA VAL A 179 10.56 -12.77 19.27
C VAL A 179 11.53 -13.91 19.50
N THR A 180 12.33 -13.81 20.57
CA THR A 180 13.29 -14.86 20.97
C THR A 180 12.55 -16.15 21.34
N GLU A 181 11.45 -16.05 22.07
CA GLU A 181 10.61 -17.19 22.44
C GLU A 181 10.01 -17.89 21.21
N LEU A 182 9.49 -17.12 20.25
CA LEU A 182 8.97 -17.71 19.02
C LEU A 182 10.07 -18.45 18.26
N ARG A 183 11.25 -17.85 18.08
CA ARG A 183 12.38 -18.51 17.42
C ARG A 183 12.78 -19.82 18.10
N GLY A 184 12.91 -19.81 19.40
CA GLY A 184 13.24 -21.01 20.18
C GLY A 184 12.17 -22.11 20.14
N SER A 185 10.94 -21.74 19.83
CA SER A 185 9.80 -22.65 19.83
C SER A 185 9.25 -23.00 18.44
N LEU A 186 9.92 -22.59 17.34
CA LEU A 186 9.46 -22.88 15.96
C LEU A 186 9.28 -24.38 15.71
N HIS A 187 10.06 -25.23 16.33
CA HIS A 187 9.93 -26.70 16.23
C HIS A 187 8.57 -27.23 16.71
N HIS A 188 7.84 -26.49 17.53
CA HIS A 188 6.45 -26.85 17.92
C HIS A 188 5.42 -26.58 16.83
N PHE A 189 5.77 -25.82 15.81
CA PHE A 189 4.92 -25.50 14.66
C PHE A 189 5.18 -26.43 13.46
N GLY A 190 5.71 -27.63 13.69
CA GLY A 190 6.09 -28.56 12.64
C GLY A 190 7.39 -28.13 11.93
N PRO A 191 7.49 -28.24 10.59
CA PRO A 191 8.69 -27.89 9.85
C PRO A 191 8.85 -26.36 9.64
N ALA A 192 8.31 -25.55 10.55
CA ALA A 192 8.29 -24.09 10.39
C ALA A 192 9.70 -23.49 10.33
N ALA A 193 9.99 -22.80 9.24
CA ALA A 193 11.25 -22.08 9.02
C ALA A 193 11.15 -20.59 9.34
N ALA A 194 9.95 -20.07 9.49
CA ALA A 194 9.66 -18.66 9.80
C ALA A 194 8.55 -18.54 10.82
N GLY A 195 8.43 -17.37 11.43
CA GLY A 195 7.40 -17.08 12.41
C GLY A 195 6.73 -15.73 12.19
N TRP A 196 5.46 -15.60 12.59
CA TRP A 196 4.75 -14.34 12.67
C TRP A 196 4.22 -14.11 14.07
N ILE A 197 4.34 -12.89 14.56
CA ILE A 197 3.67 -12.45 15.78
C ILE A 197 2.66 -11.37 15.41
N VAL A 198 1.39 -11.61 15.72
CA VAL A 198 0.29 -10.68 15.47
C VAL A 198 -0.25 -10.21 16.82
N THR A 199 -0.35 -8.91 17.01
CA THR A 199 -0.96 -8.30 18.21
C THR A 199 -1.86 -7.14 17.81
N THR A 200 -2.85 -6.82 18.64
CA THR A 200 -3.60 -5.56 18.55
C THR A 200 -2.91 -4.43 19.33
N GLY A 201 -1.87 -4.73 20.10
CA GLY A 201 -0.99 -3.77 20.78
C GLY A 201 0.11 -3.23 19.86
N GLN A 202 1.18 -2.74 20.47
CA GLN A 202 2.35 -2.20 19.77
C GLN A 202 3.47 -3.24 19.66
N VAL A 203 4.32 -3.06 18.67
CA VAL A 203 5.60 -3.73 18.55
C VAL A 203 6.69 -2.76 18.98
N LEU A 204 7.39 -3.10 20.05
CA LEU A 204 8.44 -2.25 20.61
C LEU A 204 9.72 -2.31 19.77
N SER A 205 10.62 -1.32 19.93
CA SER A 205 11.88 -1.24 19.18
C SER A 205 12.74 -2.49 19.34
N GLY A 206 12.88 -2.99 20.57
CA GLY A 206 13.66 -4.21 20.85
C GLY A 206 13.13 -5.46 20.13
N ALA A 207 11.82 -5.56 19.88
CA ALA A 207 11.25 -6.63 19.06
C ALA A 207 11.64 -6.49 17.59
N ARG A 208 11.59 -5.26 17.05
CA ARG A 208 11.98 -4.97 15.66
C ARG A 208 13.47 -5.26 15.42
N GLU A 209 14.32 -4.85 16.36
CA GLU A 209 15.77 -5.13 16.32
C GLU A 209 16.03 -6.63 16.35
N GLU A 210 15.40 -7.34 17.27
CA GLU A 210 15.53 -8.79 17.36
C GLU A 210 15.02 -9.49 16.09
N ALA A 211 13.86 -9.12 15.58
CA ALA A 211 13.30 -9.69 14.36
C ALA A 211 14.20 -9.48 13.13
N ALA A 212 14.94 -8.37 13.08
CA ALA A 212 15.87 -8.02 12.00
C ALA A 212 17.27 -8.65 12.17
N ALA A 213 17.53 -9.41 13.24
CA ALA A 213 18.84 -10.01 13.50
C ALA A 213 19.27 -10.94 12.35
N PRO A 214 20.47 -10.73 11.75
CA PRO A 214 20.94 -11.52 10.63
C PRO A 214 21.24 -12.97 11.03
N GLY A 215 21.02 -13.91 10.11
CA GLY A 215 21.34 -15.34 10.32
C GLY A 215 20.37 -16.09 11.23
N ALA A 216 19.33 -15.45 11.74
CA ALA A 216 18.29 -16.08 12.53
C ALA A 216 17.02 -16.35 11.69
N SER A 217 16.17 -17.28 12.15
CA SER A 217 14.89 -17.55 11.50
C SER A 217 14.06 -16.27 11.36
N ALA A 218 13.51 -16.04 10.17
CA ALA A 218 12.74 -14.83 9.87
C ALA A 218 11.49 -14.72 10.76
N VAL A 219 11.30 -13.55 11.38
CA VAL A 219 10.11 -13.26 12.17
C VAL A 219 9.45 -12.01 11.64
N ARG A 220 8.19 -12.12 11.25
CA ARG A 220 7.34 -10.98 10.85
C ARG A 220 6.52 -10.49 12.04
N LEU A 221 6.52 -9.20 12.23
CA LEU A 221 5.79 -8.53 13.31
C LEU A 221 4.62 -7.73 12.73
N VAL A 222 3.43 -7.96 13.28
CA VAL A 222 2.18 -7.29 12.90
C VAL A 222 1.59 -6.67 14.15
N ASP A 223 1.74 -5.36 14.29
CA ASP A 223 1.11 -4.57 15.36
C ASP A 223 -0.33 -4.17 14.99
N GLY A 224 -1.06 -3.55 15.91
CA GLY A 224 -2.44 -3.14 15.69
C GLY A 224 -2.61 -2.20 14.49
N ALA A 225 -1.66 -1.29 14.27
CA ALA A 225 -1.69 -0.37 13.11
C ALA A 225 -1.49 -1.11 11.78
N THR A 226 -0.53 -2.03 11.73
CA THR A 226 -0.29 -2.90 10.57
C THR A 226 -1.46 -3.83 10.32
N LEU A 227 -2.05 -4.40 11.39
CA LEU A 227 -3.24 -5.26 11.32
C LEU A 227 -4.41 -4.49 10.68
N ALA A 228 -4.70 -3.28 11.16
CA ALA A 228 -5.78 -2.45 10.60
C ALA A 228 -5.56 -2.10 9.13
N ARG A 229 -4.31 -1.79 8.74
CA ARG A 229 -3.96 -1.53 7.34
C ARG A 229 -4.18 -2.77 6.46
N LEU A 230 -3.74 -3.94 6.91
CA LEU A 230 -3.98 -5.19 6.20
C LEU A 230 -5.48 -5.52 6.09
N CYS A 231 -6.25 -5.30 7.14
CA CYS A 231 -7.71 -5.46 7.12
C CYS A 231 -8.36 -4.54 6.07
N GLU A 232 -7.95 -3.27 6.00
CA GLU A 232 -8.43 -2.32 4.99
C GLU A 232 -8.05 -2.77 3.57
N GLU A 233 -6.80 -3.14 3.34
CA GLU A 233 -6.29 -3.59 2.03
C GLU A 233 -7.02 -4.83 1.50
N HIS A 234 -7.40 -5.73 2.39
CA HIS A 234 -8.04 -7.00 2.04
C HIS A 234 -9.56 -7.02 2.26
N GLY A 235 -10.16 -5.90 2.66
CA GLY A 235 -11.60 -5.78 2.88
C GLY A 235 -12.14 -6.64 4.03
N ILE A 236 -11.33 -6.83 5.08
CA ILE A 236 -11.71 -7.59 6.27
C ILE A 236 -12.20 -6.62 7.36
N ALA A 237 -13.41 -6.85 7.86
CA ALA A 237 -14.06 -6.00 8.86
C ALA A 237 -14.15 -4.51 8.47
N VAL A 238 -14.08 -4.22 7.17
CA VAL A 238 -14.13 -2.89 6.58
C VAL A 238 -15.16 -2.87 5.45
N VAL A 239 -15.97 -1.82 5.42
CA VAL A 239 -16.87 -1.51 4.30
C VAL A 239 -16.41 -0.19 3.68
N ASN A 240 -16.10 -0.23 2.38
CA ASN A 240 -15.68 0.96 1.65
C ASN A 240 -16.90 1.69 1.06
N THR A 241 -16.93 3.00 1.23
CA THR A 241 -17.87 3.90 0.57
C THR A 241 -17.11 4.82 -0.38
N ASN A 242 -17.70 5.09 -1.54
CA ASN A 242 -17.11 5.98 -2.54
C ASN A 242 -17.85 7.30 -2.56
N VAL A 243 -17.11 8.40 -2.64
CA VAL A 243 -17.65 9.75 -2.86
C VAL A 243 -17.31 10.16 -4.28
N SER A 244 -18.34 10.45 -5.07
CA SER A 244 -18.14 10.93 -6.44
C SER A 244 -17.67 12.39 -6.43
N LEU A 245 -16.60 12.68 -7.15
CA LEU A 245 -16.08 14.02 -7.39
C LEU A 245 -16.30 14.39 -8.86
N PRO A 246 -17.41 15.08 -9.20
CA PRO A 246 -17.64 15.52 -10.56
C PRO A 246 -16.65 16.63 -10.93
N LEU A 247 -16.16 16.58 -12.15
CA LEU A 247 -15.41 17.67 -12.75
C LEU A 247 -15.87 17.89 -14.20
N PRO A 248 -15.73 19.10 -14.75
CA PRO A 248 -15.99 19.35 -16.16
C PRO A 248 -15.16 18.42 -17.04
N ASP A 249 -15.75 17.85 -18.10
CA ASP A 249 -15.01 17.02 -19.06
C ASP A 249 -14.13 17.91 -19.95
N PRO A 250 -12.81 17.96 -19.69
CA PRO A 250 -11.93 18.87 -20.41
C PRO A 250 -11.74 18.47 -21.87
N GLU A 251 -11.85 17.18 -22.19
CA GLU A 251 -11.69 16.68 -23.57
C GLU A 251 -12.85 17.10 -24.45
N LEU A 252 -14.07 17.00 -23.91
CA LEU A 252 -15.27 17.47 -24.61
C LEU A 252 -15.18 18.97 -24.91
N PHE A 253 -14.81 19.78 -23.92
CA PHE A 253 -14.72 21.24 -24.12
C PHE A 253 -13.61 21.64 -25.10
N GLU A 254 -12.49 20.95 -25.11
CA GLU A 254 -11.43 21.15 -26.11
C GLU A 254 -11.89 20.76 -27.53
N ALA A 255 -12.55 19.62 -27.66
CA ALA A 255 -13.08 19.17 -28.94
C ALA A 255 -14.09 20.17 -29.51
N LEU A 256 -14.98 20.71 -28.68
CA LEU A 256 -15.96 21.71 -29.09
C LEU A 256 -15.32 23.06 -29.48
N ARG A 257 -14.25 23.47 -28.81
CA ARG A 257 -13.50 24.67 -29.20
C ARG A 257 -12.81 24.51 -30.55
N ASN A 258 -12.24 23.34 -30.81
CA ASN A 258 -11.50 23.05 -32.04
C ASN A 258 -12.43 22.70 -33.21
N GLY A 259 -13.67 22.24 -32.94
CA GLY A 259 -14.68 21.92 -33.96
C GLY A 259 -15.45 23.12 -34.55
N ASN A 260 -15.33 24.32 -33.97
CA ASN A 260 -15.95 25.55 -34.47
C ASN A 260 -15.07 26.35 -35.44
N GLY A 261 -13.98 25.74 -35.95
CA GLY A 261 -13.03 26.35 -36.89
C GLY A 261 -13.11 25.74 -38.30
N GLY A 262 -14.26 25.24 -38.72
CA GLY A 262 -14.50 24.71 -40.05
C GLY A 262 -15.60 25.47 -40.78
#